data_362cb78a1a0e939de11b481d4bd63fea
#
_entry.id   362cb78a1a0e939de11b481d4bd63fea
#
_cell.length_a   1.000
_cell.length_b   1.000
_cell.length_c   1.000
_cell.angle_alpha   90.00
_cell.angle_beta   90.00
_cell.angle_gamma   90.00
#
_symmetry.space_group_name_H-M   'P 1'
#
loop_
_entity.id
_entity.type
_entity.pdbx_description
1 polymer ?
#
loop_
_entity_poly.entity_id
_entity_poly.type
_entity_poly.pdbx_seq_one_letter_code
_entity_poly.pdbx_strand_id
1 'polypeptide(L)'
;TNAAIAIPVTSAIIRVVTAPLMTDEELKKAIDTDSLWENLVQLTDNLNDYSIFHQVINRDKTGNTMDILFVASKLSDINSYTDIIKKGGLNAVIIDVKCFALKSAVDQINQIAGSIEDSNLTAVLEFGLDENYVMILYENNPIITDIFIRSQDRKTLQESNNQEEMDALVRRYMTQVKQAVQ
;
A
#
# COMPACT_ATOMS: atom_id res chain seq x y z
N THR A 1 -11.25 20.09 15.68
CA THR A 1 -9.88 19.53 15.66
C THR A 1 -9.72 18.73 14.39
N ASN A 2 -8.57 18.87 13.70
CA ASN A 2 -8.23 18.10 12.50
C ASN A 2 -7.67 16.73 12.89
N ALA A 3 -7.93 15.74 12.06
CA ALA A 3 -7.45 14.37 12.22
C ALA A 3 -6.87 13.85 10.89
N ALA A 4 -5.84 13.02 10.98
CA ALA A 4 -5.36 12.17 9.90
C ALA A 4 -5.78 10.73 10.20
N ILE A 5 -6.09 9.98 9.16
CA ILE A 5 -6.47 8.58 9.27
C ILE A 5 -5.73 7.75 8.22
N ALA A 6 -5.32 6.55 8.60
CA ALA A 6 -4.79 5.55 7.69
C ALA A 6 -5.81 4.42 7.54
N ILE A 7 -6.29 4.21 6.31
CA ILE A 7 -7.21 3.11 5.99
C ILE A 7 -6.43 1.82 5.74
N PRO A 8 -7.03 0.64 5.98
CA PRO A 8 -6.39 -0.65 5.72
C PRO A 8 -5.93 -0.81 4.27
N VAL A 9 -4.84 -1.56 4.06
CA VAL A 9 -4.35 -1.91 2.72
C VAL A 9 -5.41 -2.69 1.93
N THR A 10 -6.18 -3.53 2.61
CA THR A 10 -7.31 -4.29 2.03
C THR A 10 -8.45 -3.41 1.50
N SER A 11 -8.52 -2.14 1.90
CA SER A 11 -9.49 -1.15 1.40
C SER A 11 -8.98 -0.39 0.18
N ALA A 12 -7.80 -0.73 -0.34
CA ALA A 12 -7.19 -0.09 -1.48
C ALA A 12 -6.74 -1.10 -2.54
N ILE A 13 -6.87 -0.72 -3.80
CA ILE A 13 -6.26 -1.39 -4.94
C ILE A 13 -4.95 -0.65 -5.22
N ILE A 14 -3.83 -1.34 -5.10
CA ILE A 14 -2.50 -0.78 -5.31
C ILE A 14 -1.85 -1.56 -6.45
N ARG A 15 -1.47 -0.87 -7.52
CA ARG A 15 -0.83 -1.48 -8.68
C ARG A 15 0.23 -0.56 -9.28
N VAL A 16 1.27 -1.15 -9.83
CA VAL A 16 2.17 -0.48 -10.75
C VAL A 16 1.74 -0.88 -12.15
N VAL A 17 1.42 0.09 -12.99
CA VAL A 17 0.98 -0.12 -14.36
C VAL A 17 1.98 0.53 -15.32
N THR A 18 2.32 -0.17 -16.39
CA THR A 18 3.20 0.35 -17.43
C THR A 18 2.37 0.94 -18.55
N ALA A 19 2.63 2.19 -18.87
CA ALA A 19 1.99 2.96 -19.94
C ALA A 19 3.02 3.41 -21.00
N PRO A 20 2.60 3.81 -22.20
CA PRO A 20 3.47 4.51 -23.14
C PRO A 20 4.04 5.78 -22.50
N LEU A 21 5.27 6.12 -22.87
CA LEU A 21 5.91 7.35 -22.37
C LEU A 21 5.11 8.59 -22.79
N MET A 22 4.72 9.39 -21.82
CA MET A 22 3.95 10.61 -21.99
C MET A 22 4.61 11.76 -21.23
N THR A 23 4.43 12.98 -21.74
CA THR A 23 4.68 14.20 -20.96
C THR A 23 3.63 14.35 -19.86
N ASP A 24 3.89 15.21 -18.88
CA ASP A 24 2.92 15.45 -17.78
C ASP A 24 1.59 16.00 -18.29
N GLU A 25 1.63 16.80 -19.37
CA GLU A 25 0.42 17.35 -20.01
C GLU A 25 -0.40 16.27 -20.73
N GLU A 26 0.27 15.36 -21.44
CA GLU A 26 -0.39 14.23 -22.10
C GLU A 26 -0.97 13.27 -21.10
N LEU A 27 -0.22 12.94 -20.03
CA LEU A 27 -0.70 12.09 -18.94
C LEU A 27 -1.93 12.69 -18.27
N LYS A 28 -1.91 13.99 -17.98
CA LYS A 28 -3.06 14.69 -17.41
C LYS A 28 -4.30 14.58 -18.30
N LYS A 29 -4.16 14.81 -19.61
CA LYS A 29 -5.28 14.67 -20.54
C LYS A 29 -5.81 13.23 -20.59
N ALA A 30 -4.92 12.22 -20.59
CA ALA A 30 -5.31 10.82 -20.62
C ALA A 30 -6.06 10.40 -19.36
N ILE A 31 -5.71 10.98 -18.20
CA ILE A 31 -6.42 10.78 -16.94
C ILE A 31 -7.77 11.48 -16.94
N ASP A 32 -7.82 12.74 -17.37
CA ASP A 32 -9.06 13.54 -17.41
C ASP A 32 -10.15 12.92 -18.31
N THR A 33 -9.78 12.05 -19.24
CA THR A 33 -10.70 11.32 -20.11
C THR A 33 -11.04 9.92 -19.63
N ASP A 34 -10.58 9.51 -18.45
CA ASP A 34 -10.72 8.17 -17.84
C ASP A 34 -10.17 7.01 -18.69
N SER A 35 -9.83 7.28 -19.95
CA SER A 35 -9.40 6.26 -20.92
C SER A 35 -8.13 5.52 -20.52
N LEU A 36 -7.25 6.18 -19.76
CA LEU A 36 -6.01 5.57 -19.29
C LEU A 36 -6.30 4.41 -18.30
N TRP A 37 -7.15 4.68 -17.33
CA TRP A 37 -7.43 3.71 -16.27
C TRP A 37 -8.32 2.57 -16.74
N GLU A 38 -9.29 2.84 -17.61
CA GLU A 38 -10.13 1.81 -18.22
C GLU A 38 -9.30 0.77 -18.98
N ASN A 39 -8.22 1.21 -19.64
CA ASN A 39 -7.36 0.32 -20.40
C ASN A 39 -6.30 -0.40 -19.55
N LEU A 40 -5.77 0.25 -18.50
CA LEU A 40 -4.64 -0.27 -17.72
C LEU A 40 -5.07 -0.98 -16.43
N VAL A 41 -6.22 -0.62 -15.88
CA VAL A 41 -6.69 -1.15 -14.60
C VAL A 41 -8.11 -1.69 -14.77
N GLN A 42 -8.24 -3.01 -14.78
CA GLN A 42 -9.55 -3.66 -14.78
C GLN A 42 -10.17 -3.56 -13.37
N LEU A 43 -10.97 -2.53 -13.15
CA LEU A 43 -11.80 -2.39 -11.96
C LEU A 43 -13.13 -3.12 -12.18
N THR A 44 -13.68 -3.67 -11.10
CA THR A 44 -14.96 -4.40 -11.14
C THR A 44 -16.18 -3.47 -11.18
N ASP A 45 -16.00 -2.23 -10.72
CA ASP A 45 -17.04 -1.21 -10.58
C ASP A 45 -16.66 0.02 -11.42
N ASN A 46 -17.57 1.00 -11.48
CA ASN A 46 -17.35 2.24 -12.22
C ASN A 46 -16.20 3.05 -11.57
N LEU A 47 -15.35 3.67 -12.39
CA LEU A 47 -14.25 4.53 -11.91
C LEU A 47 -14.73 5.65 -10.98
N ASN A 48 -15.94 6.18 -11.23
CA ASN A 48 -16.56 7.21 -10.40
C ASN A 48 -16.88 6.76 -8.96
N ASP A 49 -16.89 5.45 -8.69
CA ASP A 49 -17.10 4.91 -7.35
C ASP A 49 -15.81 4.87 -6.52
N TYR A 50 -14.68 5.29 -7.11
CA TYR A 50 -13.37 5.28 -6.48
C TYR A 50 -12.79 6.68 -6.31
N SER A 51 -12.03 6.86 -5.23
CA SER A 51 -11.02 7.90 -5.13
C SER A 51 -9.71 7.34 -5.67
N ILE A 52 -9.16 7.98 -6.70
CA ILE A 52 -7.97 7.53 -7.40
C ILE A 52 -6.81 8.48 -7.12
N PHE A 53 -5.67 7.92 -6.74
CA PHE A 53 -4.39 8.58 -6.66
C PHE A 53 -3.42 7.91 -7.63
N HIS A 54 -2.55 8.69 -8.24
CA HIS A 54 -1.50 8.16 -9.11
C HIS A 54 -0.20 8.93 -8.92
N GLN A 55 0.92 8.25 -9.20
CA GLN A 55 2.25 8.84 -9.18
C GLN A 55 3.12 8.16 -10.25
N VAL A 56 3.76 8.96 -11.10
CA VAL A 56 4.80 8.43 -11.99
C VAL A 56 6.02 8.05 -11.17
N ILE A 57 6.42 6.79 -11.23
CA ILE A 57 7.54 6.24 -10.45
C ILE A 57 8.79 6.04 -11.31
N ASN A 58 8.61 5.82 -12.60
CA ASN A 58 9.73 5.65 -13.54
C ASN A 58 9.36 6.14 -14.94
N ARG A 59 10.37 6.62 -15.69
CA ARG A 59 10.27 6.94 -17.11
C ARG A 59 11.44 6.33 -17.86
N ASP A 60 11.18 5.27 -18.61
CA ASP A 60 12.17 4.64 -19.49
C ASP A 60 12.08 5.24 -20.89
N LYS A 61 13.01 6.15 -21.18
CA LYS A 61 13.12 6.77 -22.51
C LYS A 61 13.57 5.79 -23.60
N THR A 62 14.31 4.76 -23.21
CA THR A 62 14.83 3.75 -24.14
C THR A 62 13.74 2.79 -24.57
N GLY A 63 12.94 2.31 -23.62
CA GLY A 63 11.78 1.47 -23.87
C GLY A 63 10.52 2.23 -24.32
N ASN A 64 10.56 3.56 -24.32
CA ASN A 64 9.41 4.44 -24.59
C ASN A 64 8.20 4.12 -23.72
N THR A 65 8.45 3.83 -22.44
CA THR A 65 7.45 3.48 -21.44
C THR A 65 7.61 4.29 -20.17
N MET A 66 6.58 4.31 -19.36
CA MET A 66 6.58 4.85 -18.01
C MET A 66 5.81 3.95 -17.06
N ASP A 67 6.26 3.89 -15.82
CA ASP A 67 5.58 3.15 -14.76
C ASP A 67 4.85 4.13 -13.85
N ILE A 68 3.58 3.82 -13.59
CA ILE A 68 2.69 4.64 -12.80
C ILE A 68 2.19 3.81 -11.62
N LEU A 69 2.43 4.28 -10.41
CA LEU A 69 1.75 3.79 -9.23
C LEU A 69 0.30 4.26 -9.29
N PHE A 70 -0.62 3.31 -9.28
CA PHE A 70 -2.05 3.52 -9.24
C PHE A 70 -2.58 3.04 -7.89
N VAL A 71 -3.32 3.90 -7.21
CA VAL A 71 -3.97 3.58 -5.93
C VAL A 71 -5.42 4.01 -6.02
N ALA A 72 -6.34 3.08 -5.77
CA ALA A 72 -7.77 3.38 -5.76
C ALA A 72 -8.44 2.79 -4.52
N SER A 73 -9.32 3.56 -3.90
CA SER A 73 -10.17 3.08 -2.79
C SER A 73 -11.61 3.46 -3.05
N LYS A 74 -12.54 2.55 -2.72
CA LYS A 74 -13.97 2.82 -2.88
C LYS A 74 -14.39 4.01 -2.02
N LEU A 75 -15.15 4.91 -2.59
CA LEU A 75 -15.71 6.06 -1.86
C LEU A 75 -16.60 5.62 -0.70
N SER A 76 -17.30 4.50 -0.82
CA SER A 76 -18.08 3.90 0.28
C SER A 76 -17.21 3.56 1.49
N ASP A 77 -16.01 2.98 1.26
CA ASP A 77 -15.10 2.60 2.33
C ASP A 77 -14.49 3.84 2.98
N ILE A 78 -14.01 4.78 2.17
CA ILE A 78 -13.50 6.08 2.64
C ILE A 78 -14.55 6.79 3.50
N ASN A 79 -15.80 6.85 3.03
CA ASN A 79 -16.90 7.49 3.76
C ASN A 79 -17.17 6.78 5.09
N SER A 80 -17.12 5.45 5.14
CA SER A 80 -17.32 4.69 6.37
C SER A 80 -16.30 5.06 7.45
N TYR A 81 -15.02 5.19 7.07
CA TYR A 81 -13.95 5.60 7.99
C TYR A 81 -14.09 7.07 8.40
N THR A 82 -14.37 7.96 7.44
CA THR A 82 -14.50 9.40 7.74
C THR A 82 -15.70 9.71 8.59
N ASP A 83 -16.79 8.94 8.48
CA ASP A 83 -17.97 9.10 9.31
C ASP A 83 -17.72 8.74 10.78
N ILE A 84 -16.85 7.78 11.06
CA ILE A 84 -16.41 7.47 12.43
C ILE A 84 -15.70 8.70 13.01
N ILE A 85 -14.78 9.30 12.25
CA ILE A 85 -14.03 10.50 12.66
C ILE A 85 -14.98 11.67 12.91
N LYS A 86 -15.94 11.91 12.02
CA LYS A 86 -16.94 12.97 12.16
C LYS A 86 -17.85 12.76 13.38
N LYS A 87 -18.30 11.51 13.64
CA LYS A 87 -19.08 11.17 14.85
C LYS A 87 -18.30 11.42 16.13
N GLY A 88 -16.97 11.32 16.09
CA GLY A 88 -16.08 11.70 17.19
C GLY A 88 -15.88 13.23 17.33
N GLY A 89 -16.55 14.07 16.53
CA GLY A 89 -16.40 15.53 16.55
C GLY A 89 -15.11 16.04 15.93
N LEU A 90 -14.45 15.22 15.11
CA LEU A 90 -13.19 15.54 14.42
C LEU A 90 -13.42 15.78 12.93
N ASN A 91 -12.47 16.47 12.29
CA ASN A 91 -12.47 16.71 10.85
C ASN A 91 -11.33 15.94 10.19
N ALA A 92 -11.64 14.93 9.38
CA ALA A 92 -10.65 14.18 8.63
C ALA A 92 -10.09 15.06 7.49
N VAL A 93 -8.83 15.45 7.59
CA VAL A 93 -8.14 16.33 6.61
C VAL A 93 -7.10 15.57 5.79
N ILE A 94 -6.65 14.42 6.29
CA ILE A 94 -5.73 13.52 5.58
C ILE A 94 -6.31 12.12 5.67
N ILE A 95 -6.38 11.46 4.53
CA ILE A 95 -6.72 10.04 4.40
C ILE A 95 -5.60 9.41 3.59
N ASP A 96 -4.94 8.42 4.16
CA ASP A 96 -3.84 7.71 3.52
C ASP A 96 -4.07 6.20 3.62
N VAL A 97 -3.38 5.40 2.82
CA VAL A 97 -3.36 3.95 2.97
C VAL A 97 -2.25 3.57 3.95
N LYS A 98 -2.52 2.66 4.86
CA LYS A 98 -1.63 2.30 5.98
C LYS A 98 -0.19 1.99 5.54
N CYS A 99 -0.01 1.29 4.42
CA CYS A 99 1.33 0.98 3.92
C CYS A 99 2.14 2.23 3.53
N PHE A 100 1.50 3.26 2.94
CA PHE A 100 2.18 4.51 2.58
C PHE A 100 2.42 5.39 3.80
N ALA A 101 1.51 5.39 4.76
CA ALA A 101 1.75 6.04 6.05
C ALA A 101 2.95 5.42 6.79
N LEU A 102 3.08 4.08 6.78
CA LEU A 102 4.25 3.39 7.32
C LEU A 102 5.53 3.70 6.55
N LYS A 103 5.46 3.73 5.20
CA LYS A 103 6.60 4.17 4.37
C LYS A 103 7.07 5.56 4.79
N SER A 104 6.14 6.50 4.90
CA SER A 104 6.47 7.87 5.29
C SER A 104 7.11 7.93 6.68
N ALA A 105 6.67 7.09 7.63
CA ALA A 105 7.28 6.98 8.95
C ALA A 105 8.71 6.41 8.89
N VAL A 106 8.94 5.38 8.08
CA VAL A 106 10.29 4.80 7.86
C VAL A 106 11.22 5.82 7.25
N ASP A 107 10.77 6.58 6.24
CA ASP A 107 11.55 7.64 5.60
C ASP A 107 11.96 8.71 6.61
N GLN A 108 11.05 9.12 7.51
CA GLN A 108 11.35 10.08 8.57
C GLN A 108 12.35 9.52 9.60
N ILE A 109 12.20 8.26 10.00
CA ILE A 109 13.13 7.61 10.94
C ILE A 109 14.53 7.56 10.33
N ASN A 110 14.66 7.15 9.07
CA ASN A 110 15.93 7.08 8.37
C ASN A 110 16.59 8.46 8.25
N GLN A 111 15.81 9.49 7.95
CA GLN A 111 16.29 10.86 7.87
C GLN A 111 16.80 11.38 9.22
N ILE A 112 16.07 11.11 10.33
CA ILE A 112 16.45 11.54 11.68
C ILE A 112 17.70 10.76 12.17
N ALA A 113 17.76 9.46 11.89
CA ALA A 113 18.87 8.60 12.31
C ALA A 113 20.17 8.87 11.54
N GLY A 114 20.13 9.66 10.47
CA GLY A 114 21.28 9.88 9.58
C GLY A 114 21.73 8.59 8.87
N SER A 115 20.85 7.57 8.86
CA SER A 115 21.11 6.26 8.25
C SER A 115 20.85 6.33 6.74
N ILE A 116 21.39 7.35 6.09
CA ILE A 116 21.44 7.41 4.63
C ILE A 116 22.69 6.62 4.20
N GLU A 117 22.73 5.34 4.52
CA GLU A 117 23.47 4.43 3.68
C GLU A 117 22.59 4.11 2.48
N ASP A 118 23.17 4.22 1.30
CA ASP A 118 22.56 3.99 -0.03
C ASP A 118 22.00 2.58 -0.24
N SER A 119 21.30 2.00 0.73
CA SER A 119 20.51 0.80 0.47
C SER A 119 19.19 1.23 -0.20
N ASN A 120 19.20 1.23 -1.52
CA ASN A 120 18.01 1.47 -2.34
C ASN A 120 16.88 0.44 -2.08
N LEU A 121 17.05 -0.44 -1.08
CA LEU A 121 16.14 -1.51 -0.73
C LEU A 121 15.80 -1.49 0.75
N THR A 122 14.55 -1.26 1.07
CA THR A 122 14.00 -1.35 2.43
C THR A 122 12.81 -2.30 2.44
N ALA A 123 12.77 -3.22 3.40
CA ALA A 123 11.62 -4.08 3.62
C ALA A 123 10.91 -3.69 4.92
N VAL A 124 9.59 -3.51 4.84
CA VAL A 124 8.71 -3.25 5.99
C VAL A 124 7.79 -4.46 6.15
N LEU A 125 7.86 -5.11 7.29
CA LEU A 125 6.98 -6.22 7.65
C LEU A 125 5.89 -5.70 8.59
N GLU A 126 4.64 -5.74 8.14
CA GLU A 126 3.47 -5.60 9.00
C GLU A 126 2.99 -6.98 9.43
N PHE A 127 2.96 -7.20 10.73
CA PHE A 127 2.49 -8.44 11.34
C PHE A 127 1.49 -8.10 12.45
N GLY A 128 0.24 -7.91 12.03
CA GLY A 128 -0.84 -7.41 12.88
C GLY A 128 -1.99 -8.40 13.04
N LEU A 129 -3.00 -7.98 13.77
CA LEU A 129 -4.22 -8.77 13.98
C LEU A 129 -5.05 -8.93 12.71
N ASP A 130 -5.18 -7.86 11.95
CA ASP A 130 -6.09 -7.78 10.81
C ASP A 130 -5.36 -7.83 9.48
N GLU A 131 -4.18 -7.24 9.40
CA GLU A 131 -3.39 -7.15 8.17
C GLU A 131 -1.99 -7.70 8.40
N ASN A 132 -1.50 -8.44 7.42
CA ASN A 132 -0.16 -9.00 7.42
C ASN A 132 0.40 -8.91 6.01
N TYR A 133 1.44 -8.14 5.81
CA TYR A 133 2.07 -7.97 4.50
C TYR A 133 3.56 -7.64 4.63
N VAL A 134 4.29 -7.89 3.56
CA VAL A 134 5.63 -7.35 3.34
C VAL A 134 5.51 -6.24 2.31
N MET A 135 6.03 -5.08 2.64
CA MET A 135 6.23 -4.00 1.69
C MET A 135 7.73 -3.86 1.41
N ILE A 136 8.11 -4.03 0.15
CA ILE A 136 9.48 -3.83 -0.31
C ILE A 136 9.53 -2.49 -1.03
N LEU A 137 10.45 -1.65 -0.59
CA LEU A 137 10.73 -0.36 -1.21
C LEU A 137 12.06 -0.49 -1.95
N TYR A 138 12.02 -0.44 -3.27
CA TYR A 138 13.18 -0.42 -4.13
C TYR A 138 13.14 0.82 -5.00
N GLU A 139 14.17 1.67 -4.91
CA GLU A 139 14.22 2.96 -5.62
C GLU A 139 12.91 3.76 -5.49
N ASN A 140 12.36 3.79 -4.29
CA ASN A 140 11.09 4.44 -3.95
C ASN A 140 9.81 3.77 -4.52
N ASN A 141 9.93 2.63 -5.20
CA ASN A 141 8.82 1.86 -5.74
C ASN A 141 8.32 0.85 -4.70
N PRO A 142 7.06 0.93 -4.26
CA PRO A 142 6.49 -0.01 -3.31
C PRO A 142 6.02 -1.28 -4.01
N ILE A 143 6.47 -2.43 -3.56
CA ILE A 143 5.92 -3.75 -3.89
C ILE A 143 5.31 -4.30 -2.61
N ILE A 144 4.02 -4.63 -2.65
CA ILE A 144 3.28 -5.12 -1.48
C ILE A 144 2.83 -6.54 -1.76
N THR A 145 3.19 -7.44 -0.85
CA THR A 145 2.80 -8.85 -0.90
C THR A 145 2.11 -9.23 0.40
N ASP A 146 0.88 -9.72 0.30
CA ASP A 146 0.13 -10.20 1.44
C ASP A 146 0.74 -11.46 2.04
N ILE A 147 0.73 -11.54 3.38
CA ILE A 147 1.07 -12.73 4.14
C ILE A 147 -0.22 -13.33 4.66
N PHE A 148 -0.58 -14.48 4.14
CA PHE A 148 -1.81 -15.16 4.54
C PHE A 148 -1.62 -15.93 5.85
N ILE A 149 -2.29 -15.47 6.92
CA ILE A 149 -2.36 -16.15 8.21
C ILE A 149 -3.75 -16.76 8.38
N ARG A 150 -3.82 -18.09 8.54
CA ARG A 150 -5.07 -18.79 8.77
C ARG A 150 -5.71 -18.34 10.09
N SER A 151 -7.03 -18.28 10.15
CA SER A 151 -7.76 -17.85 11.35
C SER A 151 -7.42 -18.70 12.58
N GLN A 152 -7.22 -20.02 12.41
CA GLN A 152 -6.82 -20.91 13.49
C GLN A 152 -5.41 -20.59 14.00
N ASP A 153 -4.47 -20.36 13.09
CA ASP A 153 -3.08 -20.01 13.43
C ASP A 153 -3.02 -18.66 14.15
N ARG A 154 -3.85 -17.71 13.72
CA ARG A 154 -3.98 -16.40 14.36
C ARG A 154 -4.47 -16.53 15.81
N LYS A 155 -5.49 -17.37 16.03
CA LYS A 155 -5.98 -17.67 17.38
C LYS A 155 -4.90 -18.30 18.25
N THR A 156 -4.15 -19.26 17.73
CA THR A 156 -3.02 -19.87 18.45
C THR A 156 -1.94 -18.85 18.79
N LEU A 157 -1.56 -17.95 17.86
CA LEU A 157 -0.58 -16.89 18.12
C LEU A 157 -1.03 -15.89 19.22
N GLN A 158 -2.34 -15.71 19.39
CA GLN A 158 -2.90 -14.80 20.40
C GLN A 158 -3.09 -15.46 21.77
N GLU A 159 -3.46 -16.73 21.81
CA GLU A 159 -3.95 -17.40 23.02
C GLU A 159 -3.01 -18.48 23.57
N SER A 160 -2.09 -19.01 22.74
CA SER A 160 -1.20 -20.10 23.16
C SER A 160 -0.06 -19.58 24.02
N ASN A 161 0.19 -20.30 25.13
CA ASN A 161 1.38 -20.12 25.95
C ASN A 161 2.46 -21.19 25.65
N ASN A 162 2.25 -22.01 24.62
CA ASN A 162 3.20 -23.02 24.19
C ASN A 162 4.22 -22.42 23.22
N GLN A 163 5.44 -22.21 23.68
CA GLN A 163 6.51 -21.60 22.91
C GLN A 163 6.89 -22.41 21.66
N GLU A 164 6.90 -23.74 21.74
CA GLU A 164 7.25 -24.59 20.60
C GLU A 164 6.21 -24.49 19.47
N GLU A 165 4.93 -24.41 19.83
CA GLU A 165 3.84 -24.23 18.89
C GLU A 165 3.91 -22.87 18.21
N MET A 166 4.16 -21.82 18.99
CA MET A 166 4.35 -20.46 18.47
C MET A 166 5.55 -20.37 17.52
N ASP A 167 6.68 -20.95 17.91
CA ASP A 167 7.90 -20.97 17.09
C ASP A 167 7.68 -21.70 15.76
N ALA A 168 6.92 -22.81 15.78
CA ALA A 168 6.58 -23.55 14.56
C ALA A 168 5.72 -22.70 13.59
N LEU A 169 4.75 -21.97 14.14
CA LEU A 169 3.91 -21.05 13.36
C LEU A 169 4.73 -19.90 12.78
N VAL A 170 5.54 -19.24 13.59
CA VAL A 170 6.42 -18.14 13.16
C VAL A 170 7.33 -18.60 12.03
N ARG A 171 7.98 -19.77 12.16
CA ARG A 171 8.84 -20.32 11.08
C ARG A 171 8.09 -20.55 9.78
N ARG A 172 6.82 -21.02 9.86
CA ARG A 172 5.96 -21.19 8.68
C ARG A 172 5.72 -19.86 7.96
N TYR A 173 5.39 -18.80 8.70
CA TYR A 173 5.12 -17.48 8.12
C TYR A 173 6.38 -16.77 7.65
N MET A 174 7.51 -16.97 8.31
CA MET A 174 8.81 -16.48 7.83
C MET A 174 9.21 -17.09 6.49
N THR A 175 8.70 -18.27 6.14
CA THR A 175 8.89 -18.83 4.80
C THR A 175 8.16 -18.03 3.74
N GLN A 176 6.92 -17.57 4.02
CA GLN A 176 6.18 -16.69 3.10
C GLN A 176 6.89 -15.34 2.96
N VAL A 177 7.39 -14.77 4.07
CA VAL A 177 8.18 -13.52 4.03
C VAL A 177 9.40 -13.68 3.14
N LYS A 178 10.15 -14.77 3.28
CA LYS A 178 11.32 -15.04 2.42
C LYS A 178 10.96 -15.16 0.95
N GLN A 179 9.83 -15.78 0.62
CA GLN A 179 9.35 -15.91 -0.76
C GLN A 179 8.90 -14.56 -1.34
N ALA A 180 8.36 -13.68 -0.50
CA ALA A 180 7.93 -12.35 -0.92
C ALA A 180 9.11 -11.40 -1.22
N VAL A 181 10.29 -11.69 -0.66
CA VAL A 181 11.52 -10.86 -0.81
C VAL A 181 12.44 -11.38 -1.91
N GLN A 182 12.19 -12.58 -2.47
CA GLN A 182 12.95 -13.16 -3.58
C GLN A 182 12.41 -12.71 -4.93
#